data_789842de482491d3be9c24b816f6d73d
#
_entry.id   789842de482491d3be9c24b816f6d73d
#
_cell.length_a   1.000
_cell.length_b   1.000
_cell.length_c   1.000
_cell.angle_alpha   90.00
_cell.angle_beta   90.00
_cell.angle_gamma   90.00
#
_symmetry.space_group_name_H-M   'P 1'
#
loop_
_entity.id
_entity.type
_entity.pdbx_description
1 polymer ?
#
loop_
_entity_poly.entity_id
_entity_poly.type
_entity_poly.pdbx_seq_one_letter_code
_entity_poly.pdbx_strand_id
1 'polypeptide(L)'
;LKRYMALLWLAFFVVLSAAATTVQAHAGLVGSQPKDGEVLQVNPGQISLRFTETLEPDLIAIHLYDWNGEEIRLDRPTLQPGDATQVNAQLPELKEGTYVAIVSVVSEDGHPVEERLSFSIGHKSAAVADPTEKKQDSGYLIVYRYLTQGIILLGGGLYVLAWRGQRCGLPAFSQFLGVGRQIGWGLALVGLVFLWFLYDEALTAVSLTEALCLGNWSVLMQSPFAMMLLVSFALLILLAIPNMITGWYVVLWLALVGLQAFGGHAWGTQPVWLSLILRLLHVLTVSVWMGALVYLLLTFRHAKGNERFKTFFLRTVAITSGLAVLTGLVMLFVQTDAILILQSSMTWSYLLYGKVVAVCGMLAIAYRQTMSWRKGNDLRAKLLRWELILGFVAILAGLWMSQTNYPTAAAAKAETVSIQHQQ
;
A
#
# COMPACT_ATOMS: atom_id res chain seq x y z
N LEU A 1 -17.88 -2.99 28.93
CA LEU A 1 -17.06 -3.72 27.94
C LEU A 1 -17.90 -4.70 27.13
N LYS A 2 -18.71 -5.61 27.78
CA LYS A 2 -19.54 -6.62 27.08
C LYS A 2 -20.54 -6.00 26.09
N ARG A 3 -21.21 -4.88 26.42
CA ARG A 3 -22.15 -4.17 25.52
C ARG A 3 -21.44 -3.57 24.30
N TYR A 4 -20.25 -3.00 24.45
CA TYR A 4 -19.48 -2.46 23.32
C TYR A 4 -18.92 -3.55 22.43
N MET A 5 -18.54 -4.70 22.98
CA MET A 5 -18.14 -5.86 22.18
C MET A 5 -19.33 -6.43 21.38
N ALA A 6 -20.52 -6.51 21.98
CA ALA A 6 -21.72 -6.95 21.27
C ALA A 6 -22.10 -6.01 20.11
N LEU A 7 -21.99 -4.68 20.30
CA LEU A 7 -22.21 -3.70 19.25
C LEU A 7 -21.16 -3.79 18.13
N LEU A 8 -19.89 -4.05 18.46
CA LEU A 8 -18.83 -4.29 17.49
C LEU A 8 -19.09 -5.58 16.67
N TRP A 9 -19.52 -6.66 17.33
CA TRP A 9 -19.90 -7.88 16.64
C TRP A 9 -21.13 -7.70 15.74
N LEU A 10 -22.14 -6.94 16.19
CA LEU A 10 -23.32 -6.64 15.39
C LEU A 10 -22.94 -5.79 14.16
N ALA A 11 -22.12 -4.76 14.33
CA ALA A 11 -21.60 -3.93 13.22
C ALA A 11 -20.78 -4.78 12.24
N PHE A 12 -19.97 -5.72 12.74
CA PHE A 12 -19.22 -6.67 11.91
C PHE A 12 -20.15 -7.53 11.04
N PHE A 13 -21.19 -8.11 11.61
CA PHE A 13 -22.16 -8.93 10.84
C PHE A 13 -22.94 -8.10 9.83
N VAL A 14 -23.31 -6.87 10.15
CA VAL A 14 -24.02 -5.96 9.22
C VAL A 14 -23.12 -5.60 8.04
N VAL A 15 -21.83 -5.30 8.27
CA VAL A 15 -20.87 -5.00 7.20
C VAL A 15 -20.58 -6.25 6.36
N LEU A 16 -20.46 -7.42 6.99
CA LEU A 16 -20.23 -8.69 6.28
C LEU A 16 -21.40 -9.06 5.35
N SER A 17 -22.63 -8.79 5.77
CA SER A 17 -23.82 -9.06 4.95
C SER A 17 -24.00 -8.07 3.79
N ALA A 18 -23.41 -6.89 3.86
CA ALA A 18 -23.46 -5.87 2.81
C ALA A 18 -22.34 -6.02 1.74
N ALA A 19 -21.36 -6.90 1.97
CA ALA A 19 -20.10 -6.92 1.24
C ALA A 19 -19.98 -8.04 0.17
N ALA A 20 -21.06 -8.61 -0.30
CA ALA A 20 -21.03 -9.68 -1.30
C ALA A 20 -20.91 -9.13 -2.73
N THR A 21 -19.81 -8.42 -3.04
CA THR A 21 -19.42 -8.08 -4.42
C THR A 21 -18.00 -8.53 -4.68
N THR A 22 -17.78 -9.19 -5.81
CA THR A 22 -16.44 -9.61 -6.28
C THR A 22 -15.60 -8.38 -6.60
N VAL A 23 -14.45 -8.30 -5.98
CA VAL A 23 -13.51 -7.19 -6.17
C VAL A 23 -12.27 -7.69 -6.89
N GLN A 24 -11.90 -7.02 -7.98
CA GLN A 24 -10.62 -7.17 -8.65
C GLN A 24 -9.77 -5.94 -8.29
N ALA A 25 -8.56 -6.15 -7.81
CA ALA A 25 -7.63 -5.09 -7.48
C ALA A 25 -6.27 -5.37 -8.12
N HIS A 26 -5.96 -4.69 -9.17
CA HIS A 26 -4.79 -4.41 -10.01
C HIS A 26 -5.10 -4.54 -11.50
N ALA A 27 -4.59 -3.61 -12.28
CA ALA A 27 -4.66 -3.63 -13.74
C ALA A 27 -3.77 -4.75 -14.31
N GLY A 28 -4.23 -5.99 -14.23
CA GLY A 28 -3.62 -7.09 -14.98
C GLY A 28 -4.08 -7.07 -16.42
N LEU A 29 -3.19 -7.40 -17.37
CA LEU A 29 -3.55 -7.56 -18.77
C LEU A 29 -4.45 -8.81 -18.93
N VAL A 30 -5.70 -8.61 -19.33
CA VAL A 30 -6.69 -9.68 -19.54
C VAL A 30 -6.58 -10.24 -20.95
N GLY A 31 -6.23 -9.40 -21.91
CA GLY A 31 -6.12 -9.76 -23.30
C GLY A 31 -5.54 -8.66 -24.16
N SER A 32 -4.97 -9.05 -25.28
CA SER A 32 -4.37 -8.14 -26.25
C SER A 32 -4.77 -8.53 -27.68
N GLN A 33 -4.76 -7.57 -28.57
CA GLN A 33 -4.82 -7.72 -30.01
C GLN A 33 -3.74 -6.82 -30.62
N PRO A 34 -2.68 -7.39 -31.24
CA PRO A 34 -2.38 -8.83 -31.40
C PRO A 34 -2.22 -9.56 -30.06
N LYS A 35 -2.40 -10.90 -30.06
CA LYS A 35 -2.07 -11.73 -28.88
C LYS A 35 -0.56 -11.83 -28.71
N ASP A 36 -0.13 -12.03 -27.47
CA ASP A 36 1.30 -12.26 -27.23
C ASP A 36 1.83 -13.48 -27.96
N GLY A 37 2.95 -13.29 -28.68
CA GLY A 37 3.58 -14.30 -29.54
C GLY A 37 2.87 -14.55 -30.86
N GLU A 38 1.82 -13.82 -31.21
CA GLU A 38 1.04 -14.02 -32.45
C GLU A 38 1.85 -13.66 -33.70
N VAL A 39 1.66 -14.43 -34.75
CA VAL A 39 2.23 -14.16 -36.08
C VAL A 39 1.11 -13.80 -37.05
N LEU A 40 1.10 -12.56 -37.49
CA LEU A 40 0.10 -11.98 -38.38
C LEU A 40 0.60 -11.98 -39.81
N GLN A 41 -0.31 -12.11 -40.78
CA GLN A 41 0.03 -12.04 -42.20
C GLN A 41 0.06 -10.60 -42.75
N VAL A 42 -0.61 -9.68 -42.03
CA VAL A 42 -0.71 -8.27 -42.40
C VAL A 42 -0.56 -7.39 -41.17
N ASN A 43 -0.18 -6.13 -41.38
CA ASN A 43 -0.11 -5.13 -40.33
C ASN A 43 -1.48 -5.01 -39.66
N PRO A 44 -1.60 -5.17 -38.32
CA PRO A 44 -2.88 -5.07 -37.60
C PRO A 44 -3.44 -3.65 -37.53
N GLY A 45 -2.66 -2.62 -37.84
CA GLY A 45 -3.06 -1.21 -37.84
C GLY A 45 -3.21 -0.62 -36.44
N GLN A 46 -3.49 -1.42 -35.43
CA GLN A 46 -3.56 -0.96 -34.02
C GLN A 46 -3.18 -2.07 -33.06
N ILE A 47 -2.73 -1.65 -31.88
CA ILE A 47 -2.65 -2.51 -30.69
C ILE A 47 -3.84 -2.16 -29.80
N SER A 48 -4.54 -3.19 -29.31
CA SER A 48 -5.61 -3.05 -28.33
C SER A 48 -5.31 -3.93 -27.13
N LEU A 49 -5.37 -3.36 -25.94
CA LEU A 49 -5.02 -3.99 -24.67
C LEU A 49 -6.17 -3.81 -23.70
N ARG A 50 -6.62 -4.90 -23.09
CA ARG A 50 -7.67 -4.87 -22.07
C ARG A 50 -7.11 -5.27 -20.73
N PHE A 51 -7.37 -4.42 -19.73
CA PHE A 51 -6.93 -4.60 -18.36
C PHE A 51 -8.11 -4.97 -17.44
N THR A 52 -7.78 -5.48 -16.24
CA THR A 52 -8.76 -5.85 -15.22
C THR A 52 -9.40 -4.64 -14.54
N GLU A 53 -8.79 -3.47 -14.66
CA GLU A 53 -9.18 -2.25 -13.94
C GLU A 53 -9.22 -1.03 -14.85
N THR A 54 -9.89 0.00 -14.35
CA THR A 54 -9.91 1.34 -14.95
C THR A 54 -8.53 1.96 -14.89
N LEU A 55 -8.12 2.58 -15.99
CA LEU A 55 -6.81 3.19 -16.16
C LEU A 55 -6.90 4.70 -16.17
N GLU A 56 -5.83 5.35 -15.71
CA GLU A 56 -5.67 6.79 -15.74
C GLU A 56 -5.22 7.26 -17.13
N PRO A 57 -6.02 8.08 -17.84
CA PRO A 57 -5.84 8.34 -19.27
C PRO A 57 -4.54 9.06 -19.63
N ASP A 58 -4.02 9.92 -18.72
CA ASP A 58 -2.79 10.68 -18.96
C ASP A 58 -1.53 9.95 -18.51
N LEU A 59 -1.69 8.78 -17.86
CA LEU A 59 -0.60 7.97 -17.31
C LEU A 59 -0.41 6.65 -18.08
N ILE A 60 -0.65 6.68 -19.39
CA ILE A 60 -0.50 5.53 -20.31
C ILE A 60 0.63 5.83 -21.28
N ALA A 61 1.58 4.89 -21.42
CA ALA A 61 2.61 4.88 -22.46
C ALA A 61 2.70 3.53 -23.13
N ILE A 62 2.98 3.50 -24.43
CA ILE A 62 3.30 2.31 -25.19
C ILE A 62 4.54 2.62 -26.02
N HIS A 63 5.62 1.88 -25.74
CA HIS A 63 6.87 1.92 -26.49
C HIS A 63 6.96 0.68 -27.37
N LEU A 64 7.04 0.88 -28.68
CA LEU A 64 7.16 -0.22 -29.66
C LEU A 64 8.59 -0.29 -30.17
N TYR A 65 9.15 -1.49 -30.14
CA TYR A 65 10.51 -1.76 -30.63
C TYR A 65 10.48 -2.79 -31.74
N ASP A 66 11.35 -2.63 -32.72
CA ASP A 66 11.57 -3.63 -33.73
C ASP A 66 12.54 -4.74 -33.22
N TRP A 67 12.85 -5.71 -34.08
CA TRP A 67 13.75 -6.84 -33.75
C TRP A 67 15.21 -6.42 -33.53
N ASN A 68 15.61 -5.21 -33.96
CA ASN A 68 16.93 -4.63 -33.70
C ASN A 68 16.99 -3.86 -32.39
N GLY A 69 15.85 -3.62 -31.76
CA GLY A 69 15.72 -2.78 -30.56
C GLY A 69 15.58 -1.29 -30.87
N GLU A 70 15.30 -0.94 -32.14
CA GLU A 70 15.01 0.45 -32.51
C GLU A 70 13.58 0.79 -32.14
N GLU A 71 13.39 1.94 -31.45
CA GLU A 71 12.07 2.40 -31.03
C GLU A 71 11.29 3.00 -32.21
N ILE A 72 10.08 2.52 -32.40
CA ILE A 72 9.11 3.03 -33.38
C ILE A 72 8.17 3.97 -32.66
N ARG A 73 8.18 5.22 -33.06
CA ARG A 73 7.27 6.24 -32.49
C ARG A 73 5.82 5.90 -32.81
N LEU A 74 5.02 5.83 -31.76
CA LEU A 74 3.57 5.73 -31.83
C LEU A 74 2.91 7.08 -31.49
N ASP A 75 1.71 7.28 -32.00
CA ASP A 75 0.84 8.35 -31.49
C ASP A 75 0.42 8.03 -30.05
N ARG A 76 0.01 9.05 -29.31
CA ARG A 76 -0.42 8.89 -27.92
C ARG A 76 -1.52 7.83 -27.83
N PRO A 77 -1.36 6.80 -26.95
CA PRO A 77 -2.40 5.82 -26.69
C PRO A 77 -3.67 6.48 -26.17
N THR A 78 -4.82 5.92 -26.47
CA THR A 78 -6.13 6.43 -26.04
C THR A 78 -6.95 5.33 -25.39
N LEU A 79 -7.74 5.70 -24.39
CA LEU A 79 -8.74 4.81 -23.83
C LEU A 79 -9.91 4.64 -24.81
N GLN A 80 -10.50 3.45 -24.81
CA GLN A 80 -11.71 3.18 -25.58
C GLN A 80 -12.87 4.03 -25.04
N PRO A 81 -13.58 4.81 -25.89
CA PRO A 81 -14.74 5.55 -25.44
C PRO A 81 -15.79 4.66 -24.76
N GLY A 82 -16.11 4.97 -23.52
CA GLY A 82 -17.04 4.18 -22.71
C GLY A 82 -16.47 2.93 -22.01
N ASP A 83 -15.20 2.61 -22.23
CA ASP A 83 -14.50 1.49 -21.54
C ASP A 83 -13.07 1.90 -21.16
N ALA A 84 -12.93 2.48 -19.99
CA ALA A 84 -11.63 2.92 -19.46
C ALA A 84 -10.70 1.76 -19.04
N THR A 85 -11.09 0.50 -19.26
CA THR A 85 -10.23 -0.68 -19.07
C THR A 85 -9.49 -1.07 -20.34
N GLN A 86 -9.83 -0.46 -21.49
CA GLN A 86 -9.24 -0.81 -22.78
C GLN A 86 -8.43 0.37 -23.34
N VAL A 87 -7.18 0.07 -23.69
CA VAL A 87 -6.23 1.00 -24.32
C VAL A 87 -6.05 0.64 -25.77
N ASN A 88 -6.03 1.62 -26.63
CA ASN A 88 -5.77 1.47 -28.05
C ASN A 88 -4.61 2.37 -28.49
N ALA A 89 -3.69 1.85 -29.30
CA ALA A 89 -2.62 2.59 -29.94
C ALA A 89 -2.62 2.30 -31.43
N GLN A 90 -2.59 3.35 -32.25
CA GLN A 90 -2.48 3.22 -33.70
C GLN A 90 -1.06 2.83 -34.07
N LEU A 91 -0.91 1.87 -34.98
CA LEU A 91 0.38 1.44 -35.51
C LEU A 91 0.64 2.10 -36.86
N PRO A 92 1.86 2.56 -37.13
CA PRO A 92 2.26 2.95 -38.47
C PRO A 92 2.36 1.71 -39.40
N GLU A 93 2.68 1.93 -40.64
CA GLU A 93 3.03 0.81 -41.51
C GLU A 93 4.31 0.12 -41.00
N LEU A 94 4.16 -1.15 -40.63
CA LEU A 94 5.23 -1.99 -40.10
C LEU A 94 5.71 -2.97 -41.18
N LYS A 95 7.02 -3.22 -41.19
CA LYS A 95 7.66 -4.23 -42.06
C LYS A 95 7.46 -5.63 -41.47
N GLU A 96 7.80 -6.66 -42.27
CA GLU A 96 7.85 -8.02 -41.76
C GLU A 96 8.96 -8.17 -40.72
N GLY A 97 8.65 -8.87 -39.62
CA GLY A 97 9.56 -9.07 -38.48
C GLY A 97 8.83 -9.14 -37.16
N THR A 98 9.59 -9.29 -36.08
CA THR A 98 9.07 -9.39 -34.71
C THR A 98 9.15 -8.03 -33.99
N TYR A 99 8.09 -7.66 -33.33
CA TYR A 99 7.96 -6.41 -32.57
C TYR A 99 7.72 -6.70 -31.11
N VAL A 100 8.23 -5.82 -30.25
CA VAL A 100 8.02 -5.86 -28.80
C VAL A 100 7.42 -4.53 -28.36
N ALA A 101 6.23 -4.58 -27.78
CA ALA A 101 5.60 -3.44 -27.15
C ALA A 101 5.76 -3.52 -25.63
N ILE A 102 6.32 -2.47 -25.04
CA ILE A 102 6.36 -2.25 -23.60
C ILE A 102 5.23 -1.30 -23.28
N VAL A 103 4.28 -1.75 -22.47
CA VAL A 103 3.04 -1.04 -22.13
C VAL A 103 3.09 -0.64 -20.66
N SER A 104 3.15 0.62 -20.38
CA SER A 104 3.12 1.16 -19.04
C SER A 104 1.80 1.88 -18.80
N VAL A 105 1.08 1.48 -17.78
CA VAL A 105 -0.21 2.06 -17.38
C VAL A 105 -0.24 2.30 -15.88
N VAL A 106 -1.10 3.21 -15.47
CA VAL A 106 -1.41 3.41 -14.04
C VAL A 106 -2.89 3.14 -13.85
N SER A 107 -3.22 2.26 -12.92
CA SER A 107 -4.60 1.99 -12.54
C SER A 107 -5.16 3.09 -11.63
N GLU A 108 -6.49 3.16 -11.50
CA GLU A 108 -7.20 4.11 -10.65
C GLU A 108 -6.70 4.11 -9.19
N ASP A 109 -6.11 3.00 -8.73
CA ASP A 109 -5.50 2.89 -7.41
C ASP A 109 -4.09 3.53 -7.31
N GLY A 110 -3.57 4.07 -8.42
CA GLY A 110 -2.30 4.79 -8.51
C GLY A 110 -1.07 3.88 -8.61
N HIS A 111 -1.24 2.59 -8.93
CA HIS A 111 -0.11 1.67 -9.13
C HIS A 111 0.33 1.63 -10.59
N PRO A 112 1.61 1.90 -10.88
CA PRO A 112 2.16 1.67 -12.20
C PRO A 112 2.27 0.16 -12.47
N VAL A 113 1.83 -0.24 -13.65
CA VAL A 113 1.92 -1.60 -14.17
C VAL A 113 2.63 -1.55 -15.51
N GLU A 114 3.62 -2.41 -15.70
CA GLU A 114 4.32 -2.57 -16.96
C GLU A 114 4.07 -3.98 -17.48
N GLU A 115 3.59 -4.06 -18.72
CA GLU A 115 3.32 -5.30 -19.43
C GLU A 115 4.11 -5.34 -20.73
N ARG A 116 4.54 -6.53 -21.10
CA ARG A 116 5.27 -6.77 -22.33
C ARG A 116 4.45 -7.64 -23.28
N LEU A 117 4.34 -7.19 -24.51
CA LEU A 117 3.64 -7.88 -25.59
C LEU A 117 4.59 -8.03 -26.77
N SER A 118 4.68 -9.24 -27.33
CA SER A 118 5.42 -9.50 -28.58
C SER A 118 4.46 -9.95 -29.67
N PHE A 119 4.70 -9.55 -30.90
CA PHE A 119 3.98 -10.06 -32.09
C PHE A 119 4.88 -10.00 -33.33
N SER A 120 4.54 -10.74 -34.37
CA SER A 120 5.31 -10.75 -35.60
C SER A 120 4.41 -10.51 -36.80
N ILE A 121 4.97 -9.93 -37.86
CA ILE A 121 4.32 -9.76 -39.15
C ILE A 121 5.08 -10.61 -40.18
N GLY A 122 4.37 -11.45 -40.92
CA GLY A 122 4.92 -12.38 -41.89
C GLY A 122 5.64 -13.55 -41.22
N HIS A 123 6.78 -13.32 -40.59
CA HIS A 123 7.59 -14.36 -39.96
C HIS A 123 8.24 -13.86 -38.64
N LYS A 124 8.63 -14.80 -37.78
CA LYS A 124 9.41 -14.48 -36.58
C LYS A 124 10.85 -14.18 -36.97
N SER A 125 11.40 -13.08 -36.46
CA SER A 125 12.81 -12.71 -36.63
C SER A 125 13.71 -13.72 -35.90
N ALA A 126 14.87 -14.02 -36.47
CA ALA A 126 15.83 -14.98 -35.91
C ALA A 126 16.45 -14.51 -34.59
N ALA A 127 16.60 -13.20 -34.40
CA ALA A 127 17.02 -12.57 -33.16
C ALA A 127 16.06 -11.40 -32.87
N VAL A 128 15.70 -11.23 -31.64
CA VAL A 128 14.91 -10.07 -31.16
C VAL A 128 15.73 -9.44 -30.06
N ALA A 129 16.14 -8.20 -30.30
CA ALA A 129 16.79 -7.43 -29.25
C ALA A 129 15.82 -7.24 -28.10
N ASP A 130 16.28 -7.49 -26.89
CA ASP A 130 15.50 -7.20 -25.69
C ASP A 130 15.70 -5.71 -25.38
N PRO A 131 14.68 -4.86 -25.63
CA PRO A 131 14.80 -3.46 -25.26
C PRO A 131 14.85 -3.41 -23.75
N THR A 132 16.06 -3.28 -23.25
CA THR A 132 16.46 -3.04 -21.85
C THR A 132 15.46 -3.44 -20.79
N GLU A 133 15.76 -4.53 -20.10
CA GLU A 133 15.34 -4.78 -18.74
C GLU A 133 15.78 -3.61 -17.83
N LYS A 134 15.06 -2.50 -17.82
CA LYS A 134 14.97 -1.71 -16.61
C LYS A 134 14.09 -2.50 -15.65
N LYS A 135 14.68 -3.53 -15.11
CA LYS A 135 14.13 -4.22 -13.95
C LYS A 135 14.09 -3.20 -12.85
N GLN A 136 12.94 -2.55 -12.73
CA GLN A 136 12.72 -1.62 -11.65
C GLN A 136 12.83 -2.43 -10.38
N ASP A 137 13.84 -2.11 -9.58
CA ASP A 137 14.15 -2.82 -8.35
C ASP A 137 13.12 -2.40 -7.30
N SER A 138 11.90 -2.98 -7.41
CA SER A 138 10.76 -2.71 -6.52
C SER A 138 11.11 -2.91 -5.03
N GLY A 139 12.22 -3.61 -4.76
CA GLY A 139 12.72 -3.84 -3.42
C GLY A 139 13.09 -2.54 -2.69
N TYR A 140 13.74 -1.59 -3.36
CA TYR A 140 14.09 -0.30 -2.74
C TYR A 140 12.85 0.50 -2.39
N LEU A 141 11.86 0.56 -3.28
CA LEU A 141 10.61 1.26 -3.03
C LEU A 141 9.89 0.70 -1.78
N ILE A 142 9.85 -0.63 -1.63
CA ILE A 142 9.26 -1.29 -0.46
C ILE A 142 9.99 -0.89 0.82
N VAL A 143 11.32 -0.91 0.81
CA VAL A 143 12.14 -0.55 1.99
C VAL A 143 11.92 0.90 2.39
N TYR A 144 11.99 1.85 1.44
CA TYR A 144 11.79 3.27 1.73
C TYR A 144 10.35 3.55 2.18
N ARG A 145 9.35 2.92 1.58
CA ARG A 145 7.95 2.98 2.04
C ARG A 145 7.82 2.48 3.47
N TYR A 146 8.40 1.31 3.77
CA TYR A 146 8.36 0.74 5.10
C TYR A 146 8.97 1.66 6.15
N LEU A 147 10.15 2.21 5.89
CA LEU A 147 10.83 3.12 6.81
C LEU A 147 10.01 4.41 7.00
N THR A 148 9.60 5.05 5.91
CA THR A 148 8.87 6.33 5.96
C THR A 148 7.50 6.18 6.62
N GLN A 149 6.71 5.21 6.18
CA GLN A 149 5.38 4.97 6.75
C GLN A 149 5.48 4.44 8.19
N GLY A 150 6.49 3.61 8.50
CA GLY A 150 6.77 3.17 9.86
C GLY A 150 7.04 4.33 10.81
N ILE A 151 7.86 5.32 10.41
CA ILE A 151 8.14 6.53 11.18
C ILE A 151 6.86 7.35 11.37
N ILE A 152 6.06 7.52 10.32
CA ILE A 152 4.80 8.27 10.38
C ILE A 152 3.81 7.58 11.33
N LEU A 153 3.62 6.27 11.21
CA LEU A 153 2.73 5.48 12.06
C LEU A 153 3.15 5.57 13.54
N LEU A 154 4.43 5.37 13.82
CA LEU A 154 4.94 5.44 15.19
C LEU A 154 4.86 6.84 15.76
N GLY A 155 5.16 7.86 14.96
CA GLY A 155 5.05 9.27 15.36
C GLY A 155 3.63 9.62 15.82
N GLY A 156 2.61 9.29 15.02
CA GLY A 156 1.21 9.55 15.37
C GLY A 156 0.79 8.89 16.67
N GLY A 157 1.07 7.59 16.80
CA GLY A 157 0.74 6.83 18.02
C GLY A 157 1.47 7.37 19.26
N LEU A 158 2.77 7.67 19.15
CA LEU A 158 3.57 8.23 20.24
C LEU A 158 3.04 9.57 20.72
N TYR A 159 2.64 10.47 19.78
CA TYR A 159 2.07 11.77 20.15
C TYR A 159 0.74 11.62 20.91
N VAL A 160 -0.14 10.74 20.46
CA VAL A 160 -1.41 10.45 21.14
C VAL A 160 -1.17 9.93 22.55
N LEU A 161 -0.27 8.94 22.69
CA LEU A 161 0.00 8.31 23.99
C LEU A 161 0.73 9.26 24.95
N ALA A 162 1.68 10.05 24.47
CA ALA A 162 2.39 11.03 25.27
C ALA A 162 1.46 12.13 25.78
N TRP A 163 0.59 12.66 24.91
CA TRP A 163 -0.42 13.67 25.30
C TRP A 163 -1.36 13.16 26.39
N ARG A 164 -1.85 11.93 26.26
CA ARG A 164 -2.73 11.32 27.25
C ARG A 164 -1.96 10.85 28.48
N GLY A 165 -0.74 10.36 28.33
CA GLY A 165 0.12 9.89 29.41
C GLY A 165 0.47 10.98 30.42
N GLN A 166 0.63 12.24 29.99
CA GLN A 166 0.81 13.37 30.88
C GLN A 166 -0.34 13.52 31.91
N ARG A 167 -1.58 13.27 31.49
CA ARG A 167 -2.75 13.28 32.39
C ARG A 167 -2.74 12.13 33.40
N CYS A 168 -1.91 11.13 33.19
CA CYS A 168 -1.68 10.01 34.10
C CYS A 168 -0.40 10.18 34.95
N GLY A 169 0.20 11.37 34.94
CA GLY A 169 1.38 11.69 35.76
C GLY A 169 2.70 11.19 35.14
N LEU A 170 2.72 10.82 33.86
CA LEU A 170 3.98 10.52 33.18
C LEU A 170 4.66 11.80 32.67
N PRO A 171 5.99 11.79 32.49
CA PRO A 171 6.74 12.94 32.01
C PRO A 171 6.19 13.50 30.68
N ALA A 172 6.35 14.81 30.49
CA ALA A 172 5.95 15.48 29.27
C ALA A 172 6.69 14.93 28.05
N PHE A 173 6.02 14.89 26.91
CA PHE A 173 6.57 14.37 25.66
C PHE A 173 7.92 15.01 25.27
N SER A 174 8.05 16.33 25.49
CA SER A 174 9.28 17.09 25.22
C SER A 174 10.50 16.59 26.00
N GLN A 175 10.29 15.99 27.18
CA GLN A 175 11.38 15.43 28.01
C GLN A 175 11.86 14.07 27.49
N PHE A 176 11.00 13.32 26.83
CA PHE A 176 11.35 11.99 26.28
C PHE A 176 11.91 12.02 24.87
N LEU A 177 11.41 12.91 24.03
CA LEU A 177 11.65 12.89 22.60
C LEU A 177 12.44 14.09 22.07
N GLY A 178 12.88 15.03 22.91
CA GLY A 178 13.61 16.24 22.52
C GLY A 178 14.26 16.20 21.12
N VAL A 179 15.48 15.68 21.05
CA VAL A 179 16.21 15.49 19.77
C VAL A 179 15.55 14.42 18.88
N GLY A 180 14.97 13.36 19.46
CA GLY A 180 14.32 12.29 18.72
C GLY A 180 13.10 12.75 17.90
N ARG A 181 12.39 13.79 18.36
CA ARG A 181 11.29 14.40 17.61
C ARG A 181 11.79 15.04 16.30
N GLN A 182 12.88 15.79 16.36
CA GLN A 182 13.49 16.45 15.20
C GLN A 182 14.05 15.42 14.22
N ILE A 183 14.72 14.40 14.74
CA ILE A 183 15.24 13.28 13.92
C ILE A 183 14.07 12.55 13.24
N GLY A 184 13.01 12.18 13.95
CA GLY A 184 11.85 11.50 13.39
C GLY A 184 11.17 12.32 12.29
N TRP A 185 11.01 13.63 12.50
CA TRP A 185 10.49 14.55 11.49
C TRP A 185 11.42 14.62 10.26
N GLY A 186 12.71 14.80 10.48
CA GLY A 186 13.70 14.86 9.39
C GLY A 186 13.76 13.57 8.59
N LEU A 187 13.73 12.40 9.25
CA LEU A 187 13.68 11.11 8.56
C LEU A 187 12.39 10.91 7.76
N ALA A 188 11.25 11.37 8.27
CA ALA A 188 9.99 11.32 7.52
C ALA A 188 10.06 12.23 6.28
N LEU A 189 10.62 13.43 6.41
CA LEU A 189 10.79 14.35 5.29
C LEU A 189 11.71 13.76 4.21
N VAL A 190 12.89 13.29 4.59
CA VAL A 190 13.84 12.65 3.67
C VAL A 190 13.20 11.42 3.01
N GLY A 191 12.50 10.59 3.79
CA GLY A 191 11.80 9.43 3.27
C GLY A 191 10.74 9.78 2.23
N LEU A 192 9.92 10.84 2.47
CA LEU A 192 8.92 11.30 1.49
C LEU A 192 9.59 11.83 0.21
N VAL A 193 10.70 12.57 0.31
CA VAL A 193 11.47 13.04 -0.86
C VAL A 193 11.94 11.85 -1.70
N PHE A 194 12.55 10.84 -1.06
CA PHE A 194 12.98 9.64 -1.79
C PHE A 194 11.80 8.90 -2.41
N LEU A 195 10.68 8.76 -1.69
CA LEU A 195 9.49 8.12 -2.23
C LEU A 195 8.91 8.87 -3.43
N TRP A 196 8.96 10.20 -3.43
CA TRP A 196 8.55 11.00 -4.58
C TRP A 196 9.38 10.67 -5.81
N PHE A 197 10.70 10.71 -5.71
CA PHE A 197 11.57 10.44 -6.85
C PHE A 197 11.52 8.98 -7.32
N LEU A 198 11.46 8.02 -6.39
CA LEU A 198 11.30 6.61 -6.73
C LEU A 198 9.98 6.34 -7.44
N TYR A 199 8.92 7.02 -7.04
CA TYR A 199 7.62 6.87 -7.68
C TYR A 199 7.58 7.58 -9.03
N ASP A 200 8.17 8.76 -9.15
CA ASP A 200 8.30 9.49 -10.41
C ASP A 200 9.10 8.68 -11.45
N GLU A 201 10.19 8.04 -11.01
CA GLU A 201 10.98 7.14 -11.86
C GLU A 201 10.21 5.88 -12.29
N ALA A 202 9.27 5.42 -11.48
CA ALA A 202 8.40 4.30 -11.79
C ALA A 202 7.36 4.60 -12.88
N LEU A 203 7.10 5.88 -13.14
CA LEU A 203 6.15 6.34 -14.14
C LEU A 203 6.87 6.63 -15.45
N THR A 204 6.75 5.72 -16.43
CA THR A 204 7.44 5.88 -17.72
C THR A 204 6.72 6.82 -18.67
N ALA A 205 5.41 7.05 -18.46
CA ALA A 205 4.57 7.87 -19.33
C ALA A 205 4.73 9.38 -19.13
N VAL A 206 4.88 9.81 -17.87
CA VAL A 206 4.89 11.23 -17.47
C VAL A 206 5.75 11.44 -16.25
N SER A 207 6.57 12.49 -16.24
CA SER A 207 7.25 12.92 -15.03
C SER A 207 6.30 13.77 -14.17
N LEU A 208 6.01 13.29 -12.96
CA LEU A 208 5.23 14.05 -11.98
C LEU A 208 6.01 15.27 -11.47
N THR A 209 7.32 15.19 -11.45
CA THR A 209 8.19 16.32 -11.08
C THR A 209 8.08 17.42 -12.10
N GLU A 210 8.10 17.10 -13.40
CA GLU A 210 7.87 18.07 -14.48
C GLU A 210 6.44 18.64 -14.41
N ALA A 211 5.43 17.79 -14.24
CA ALA A 211 4.04 18.21 -14.09
C ALA A 211 3.88 19.18 -12.90
N LEU A 212 4.54 18.93 -11.78
CA LEU A 212 4.53 19.80 -10.61
C LEU A 212 5.20 21.16 -10.91
N CYS A 213 6.36 21.16 -11.58
CA CYS A 213 7.08 22.38 -11.94
C CYS A 213 6.31 23.25 -12.95
N LEU A 214 5.58 22.63 -13.87
CA LEU A 214 4.75 23.30 -14.86
C LEU A 214 3.36 23.68 -14.33
N GLY A 215 3.00 23.26 -13.11
CA GLY A 215 1.67 23.51 -12.52
C GLY A 215 0.54 22.71 -13.19
N ASN A 216 0.86 21.58 -13.80
CA ASN A 216 -0.13 20.70 -14.42
C ASN A 216 -0.84 19.83 -13.38
N TRP A 217 -1.76 20.45 -12.64
CA TRP A 217 -2.49 19.80 -11.56
C TRP A 217 -3.42 18.68 -12.06
N SER A 218 -3.88 18.70 -13.31
CA SER A 218 -4.74 17.65 -13.86
C SER A 218 -4.04 16.29 -13.86
N VAL A 219 -2.76 16.25 -14.22
CA VAL A 219 -1.94 15.02 -14.20
C VAL A 219 -1.67 14.56 -12.76
N LEU A 220 -1.32 15.49 -11.86
CA LEU A 220 -1.03 15.15 -10.47
C LEU A 220 -2.25 14.55 -9.74
N MET A 221 -3.46 15.07 -10.03
CA MET A 221 -4.70 14.59 -9.41
C MET A 221 -5.11 13.19 -9.86
N GLN A 222 -4.61 12.70 -10.99
CA GLN A 222 -4.85 11.34 -11.46
C GLN A 222 -4.03 10.30 -10.69
N SER A 223 -3.03 10.71 -9.90
CA SER A 223 -2.28 9.81 -9.04
C SER A 223 -2.62 10.02 -7.57
N PRO A 224 -3.48 9.19 -6.96
CA PRO A 224 -3.79 9.27 -5.53
C PRO A 224 -2.53 9.16 -4.65
N PHE A 225 -1.54 8.40 -5.10
CA PHE A 225 -0.28 8.24 -4.37
C PHE A 225 0.57 9.53 -4.41
N ALA A 226 0.68 10.19 -5.57
CA ALA A 226 1.37 11.49 -5.69
C ALA A 226 0.69 12.56 -4.81
N MET A 227 -0.64 12.63 -4.84
CA MET A 227 -1.41 13.56 -4.01
C MET A 227 -1.21 13.28 -2.52
N MET A 228 -1.18 12.01 -2.11
CA MET A 228 -0.86 11.61 -0.74
C MET A 228 0.53 12.12 -0.33
N LEU A 229 1.54 12.00 -1.17
CA LEU A 229 2.88 12.50 -0.88
C LEU A 229 2.91 14.02 -0.76
N LEU A 230 2.30 14.76 -1.71
CA LEU A 230 2.26 16.24 -1.69
C LEU A 230 1.57 16.78 -0.43
N VAL A 231 0.42 16.22 -0.07
CA VAL A 231 -0.29 16.62 1.16
C VAL A 231 0.52 16.22 2.40
N SER A 232 1.23 15.08 2.37
CA SER A 232 2.16 14.69 3.45
C SER A 232 3.29 15.71 3.64
N PHE A 233 3.87 16.22 2.56
CA PHE A 233 4.85 17.32 2.62
C PHE A 233 4.28 18.57 3.28
N ALA A 234 3.08 18.99 2.86
CA ALA A 234 2.42 20.16 3.46
C ALA A 234 2.19 19.97 4.96
N LEU A 235 1.74 18.79 5.39
CA LEU A 235 1.55 18.46 6.82
C LEU A 235 2.88 18.46 7.59
N LEU A 236 3.98 17.98 6.99
CA LEU A 236 5.30 18.04 7.63
C LEU A 236 5.80 19.47 7.78
N ILE A 237 5.54 20.35 6.80
CA ILE A 237 5.87 21.78 6.91
C ILE A 237 5.08 22.39 8.08
N LEU A 238 3.79 22.10 8.22
CA LEU A 238 2.97 22.57 9.35
C LEU A 238 3.47 22.00 10.69
N LEU A 239 3.94 20.75 10.72
CA LEU A 239 4.54 20.14 11.92
C LEU A 239 5.89 20.77 12.31
N ALA A 240 6.59 21.42 11.39
CA ALA A 240 7.83 22.12 11.65
C ALA A 240 7.64 23.43 12.43
N ILE A 241 6.42 24.00 12.44
CA ILE A 241 6.13 25.25 13.15
C ILE A 241 6.39 25.06 14.66
N PRO A 242 7.31 25.82 15.26
CA PRO A 242 7.66 25.65 16.66
C PRO A 242 6.62 26.27 17.60
N ASN A 243 6.66 25.88 18.86
CA ASN A 243 5.91 26.48 19.98
C ASN A 243 4.38 26.40 19.86
N MET A 244 3.86 25.51 19.04
CA MET A 244 2.42 25.27 18.97
C MET A 244 1.94 24.41 20.15
N ILE A 245 0.65 24.47 20.43
CA ILE A 245 0.03 23.65 21.48
C ILE A 245 0.16 22.15 21.16
N THR A 246 0.23 21.30 22.17
CA THR A 246 0.39 19.83 21.98
C THR A 246 -0.70 19.24 21.08
N GLY A 247 -1.93 19.77 21.17
CA GLY A 247 -3.05 19.34 20.32
C GLY A 247 -2.78 19.55 18.83
N TRP A 248 -2.09 20.62 18.45
CA TRP A 248 -1.66 20.88 17.07
C TRP A 248 -0.84 19.70 16.51
N TYR A 249 0.21 19.33 17.23
CA TYR A 249 1.08 18.21 16.80
C TYR A 249 0.33 16.90 16.77
N VAL A 250 -0.55 16.61 17.74
CA VAL A 250 -1.37 15.39 17.77
C VAL A 250 -2.28 15.33 16.56
N VAL A 251 -2.98 16.40 16.23
CA VAL A 251 -3.92 16.44 15.09
C VAL A 251 -3.16 16.27 13.77
N LEU A 252 -2.07 17.00 13.58
CA LEU A 252 -1.28 16.90 12.33
C LEU A 252 -0.64 15.52 12.15
N TRP A 253 -0.12 14.92 13.23
CA TRP A 253 0.42 13.55 13.14
C TRP A 253 -0.68 12.53 12.85
N LEU A 254 -1.87 12.67 13.43
CA LEU A 254 -3.01 11.81 13.11
C LEU A 254 -3.49 12.02 11.67
N ALA A 255 -3.50 13.26 11.19
CA ALA A 255 -3.81 13.57 9.80
C ALA A 255 -2.76 12.93 8.85
N LEU A 256 -1.47 13.05 9.17
CA LEU A 256 -0.39 12.44 8.39
C LEU A 256 -0.49 10.91 8.36
N VAL A 257 -0.83 10.29 9.49
CA VAL A 257 -1.11 8.84 9.57
C VAL A 257 -2.35 8.47 8.75
N GLY A 258 -3.44 9.22 8.91
CA GLY A 258 -4.69 8.98 8.19
C GLY A 258 -4.52 9.09 6.67
N LEU A 259 -3.69 10.04 6.24
CA LEU A 259 -3.41 10.25 4.82
C LEU A 259 -2.76 9.03 4.15
N GLN A 260 -2.01 8.21 4.91
CA GLN A 260 -1.43 6.96 4.39
C GLN A 260 -2.51 5.93 3.97
N ALA A 261 -3.75 6.13 4.36
CA ALA A 261 -4.86 5.29 3.92
C ALA A 261 -5.31 5.59 2.48
N PHE A 262 -4.98 6.77 1.96
CA PHE A 262 -5.43 7.23 0.65
C PHE A 262 -4.49 6.85 -0.51
N GLY A 263 -3.36 6.20 -0.24
CA GLY A 263 -2.45 5.68 -1.26
C GLY A 263 -2.67 4.18 -1.49
N GLY A 264 -2.95 3.76 -2.75
CA GLY A 264 -2.98 2.36 -3.17
C GLY A 264 -4.38 1.73 -3.21
N HIS A 265 -4.45 0.39 -3.25
CA HIS A 265 -5.58 -0.48 -3.61
C HIS A 265 -6.99 -0.16 -3.07
N ALA A 266 -7.14 0.73 -2.10
CA ALA A 266 -8.46 1.10 -1.61
C ALA A 266 -9.30 1.85 -2.66
N TRP A 267 -8.67 2.44 -3.67
CA TRP A 267 -9.34 3.14 -4.76
C TRP A 267 -9.91 2.17 -5.80
N GLY A 268 -9.24 1.06 -6.09
CA GLY A 268 -9.72 0.03 -7.03
C GLY A 268 -10.85 -0.86 -6.50
N THR A 269 -11.42 -0.60 -5.31
CA THR A 269 -12.45 -1.45 -4.70
C THR A 269 -13.81 -0.76 -4.65
N GLN A 270 -14.88 -1.49 -4.93
CA GLN A 270 -16.25 -0.95 -4.86
C GLN A 270 -17.00 -1.46 -3.63
N PRO A 271 -17.64 -0.60 -2.84
CA PRO A 271 -17.65 0.86 -2.95
C PRO A 271 -16.37 1.49 -2.34
N VAL A 272 -15.73 2.37 -3.08
CA VAL A 272 -14.44 3.04 -2.73
C VAL A 272 -14.48 3.65 -1.32
N TRP A 273 -15.53 4.39 -0.97
CA TRP A 273 -15.64 5.06 0.33
C TRP A 273 -15.56 4.10 1.51
N LEU A 274 -16.12 2.87 1.38
CA LEU A 274 -16.06 1.87 2.45
C LEU A 274 -14.64 1.38 2.67
N SER A 275 -13.92 1.07 1.59
CA SER A 275 -12.53 0.63 1.62
C SER A 275 -11.61 1.69 2.19
N LEU A 276 -11.79 2.96 1.81
CA LEU A 276 -11.03 4.08 2.37
C LEU A 276 -11.28 4.26 3.87
N ILE A 277 -12.54 4.20 4.32
CA ILE A 277 -12.87 4.30 5.76
C ILE A 277 -12.29 3.14 6.55
N LEU A 278 -12.42 1.90 6.05
CA LEU A 278 -11.87 0.73 6.72
C LEU A 278 -10.35 0.82 6.84
N ARG A 279 -9.67 1.21 5.75
CA ARG A 279 -8.22 1.41 5.74
C ARG A 279 -7.79 2.54 6.66
N LEU A 280 -8.49 3.66 6.67
CA LEU A 280 -8.24 4.78 7.58
C LEU A 280 -8.33 4.33 9.04
N LEU A 281 -9.41 3.65 9.42
CA LEU A 281 -9.59 3.12 10.78
C LEU A 281 -8.51 2.09 11.13
N HIS A 282 -8.15 1.21 10.19
CA HIS A 282 -7.09 0.22 10.37
C HIS A 282 -5.74 0.88 10.64
N VAL A 283 -5.33 1.81 9.79
CA VAL A 283 -4.03 2.49 9.89
C VAL A 283 -3.93 3.32 11.18
N LEU A 284 -4.98 4.07 11.54
CA LEU A 284 -5.03 4.83 12.79
C LEU A 284 -4.96 3.93 14.03
N THR A 285 -5.69 2.82 14.04
CA THR A 285 -5.69 1.90 15.19
C THR A 285 -4.36 1.18 15.33
N VAL A 286 -3.74 0.75 14.23
CA VAL A 286 -2.38 0.17 14.21
C VAL A 286 -1.36 1.19 14.72
N SER A 287 -1.44 2.44 14.26
CA SER A 287 -0.56 3.52 14.72
C SER A 287 -0.62 3.71 16.24
N VAL A 288 -1.83 3.81 16.80
CA VAL A 288 -2.00 3.98 18.25
C VAL A 288 -1.56 2.73 19.01
N TRP A 289 -1.84 1.52 18.51
CA TRP A 289 -1.42 0.27 19.13
C TRP A 289 0.11 0.16 19.18
N MET A 290 0.78 0.30 18.04
CA MET A 290 2.24 0.23 17.97
C MET A 290 2.91 1.38 18.75
N GLY A 291 2.39 2.59 18.64
CA GLY A 291 2.84 3.74 19.43
C GLY A 291 2.69 3.51 20.92
N ALA A 292 1.63 2.83 21.38
CA ALA A 292 1.45 2.47 22.78
C ALA A 292 2.55 1.53 23.29
N LEU A 293 2.89 0.50 22.50
CA LEU A 293 3.95 -0.44 22.86
C LEU A 293 5.32 0.24 22.93
N VAL A 294 5.64 1.10 21.96
CA VAL A 294 6.89 1.89 21.97
C VAL A 294 6.87 2.88 23.14
N TYR A 295 5.77 3.59 23.37
CA TYR A 295 5.65 4.51 24.51
C TYR A 295 5.85 3.80 25.85
N LEU A 296 5.24 2.62 26.03
CA LEU A 296 5.46 1.80 27.23
C LEU A 296 6.92 1.40 27.39
N LEU A 297 7.61 1.01 26.30
CA LEU A 297 9.03 0.64 26.35
C LEU A 297 9.90 1.84 26.76
N LEU A 298 9.63 3.03 26.22
CA LEU A 298 10.37 4.25 26.53
C LEU A 298 10.10 4.74 27.96
N THR A 299 8.87 4.59 28.46
CA THR A 299 8.45 5.05 29.79
C THR A 299 8.46 3.93 30.84
N PHE A 300 9.01 2.76 30.52
CA PHE A 300 8.89 1.53 31.31
C PHE A 300 9.17 1.71 32.80
N ARG A 301 10.23 2.47 33.15
CA ARG A 301 10.60 2.75 34.55
C ARG A 301 9.59 3.66 35.27
N HIS A 302 9.02 4.62 34.57
CA HIS A 302 8.05 5.60 35.13
C HIS A 302 6.62 5.04 35.18
N ALA A 303 6.34 4.06 34.30
CA ALA A 303 5.04 3.39 34.25
C ALA A 303 4.86 2.36 35.39
N LYS A 304 5.98 1.91 35.97
CA LYS A 304 5.95 0.93 37.07
C LYS A 304 5.28 1.54 38.32
N GLY A 305 4.26 0.84 38.83
CA GLY A 305 3.49 1.28 40.00
C GLY A 305 2.45 2.37 39.73
N ASN A 306 2.30 2.86 38.50
CA ASN A 306 1.30 3.86 38.15
C ASN A 306 -0.02 3.20 37.68
N GLU A 307 -0.95 2.98 38.61
CA GLU A 307 -2.23 2.30 38.34
C GLU A 307 -3.15 3.09 37.38
N ARG A 308 -3.09 4.45 37.39
CA ARG A 308 -3.84 5.26 36.45
C ARG A 308 -3.36 5.05 35.03
N PHE A 309 -2.05 5.04 34.84
CA PHE A 309 -1.46 4.74 33.53
C PHE A 309 -1.74 3.32 33.10
N LYS A 310 -1.58 2.34 33.95
CA LYS A 310 -1.88 0.92 33.70
C LYS A 310 -3.31 0.74 33.17
N THR A 311 -4.29 1.32 33.86
CA THR A 311 -5.71 1.23 33.44
C THR A 311 -5.94 1.89 32.09
N PHE A 312 -5.38 3.07 31.87
CA PHE A 312 -5.45 3.79 30.59
C PHE A 312 -4.80 2.96 29.47
N PHE A 313 -3.58 2.49 29.68
CA PHE A 313 -2.80 1.72 28.71
C PHE A 313 -3.53 0.44 28.30
N LEU A 314 -3.92 -0.38 29.26
CA LEU A 314 -4.60 -1.66 29.01
C LEU A 314 -5.93 -1.46 28.25
N ARG A 315 -6.67 -0.39 28.56
CA ARG A 315 -7.89 -0.04 27.84
C ARG A 315 -7.59 0.39 26.40
N THR A 316 -6.60 1.25 26.22
CA THR A 316 -6.21 1.76 24.91
C THR A 316 -5.74 0.62 24.00
N VAL A 317 -4.81 -0.22 24.47
CA VAL A 317 -4.30 -1.35 23.69
C VAL A 317 -5.41 -2.36 23.38
N ALA A 318 -6.29 -2.69 24.34
CA ALA A 318 -7.40 -3.61 24.09
C ALA A 318 -8.38 -3.11 23.02
N ILE A 319 -8.68 -1.80 23.01
CA ILE A 319 -9.57 -1.19 22.02
C ILE A 319 -8.87 -1.14 20.64
N THR A 320 -7.64 -0.62 20.60
CA THR A 320 -6.94 -0.43 19.32
C THR A 320 -6.53 -1.73 18.66
N SER A 321 -6.05 -2.73 19.42
CA SER A 321 -5.76 -4.05 18.87
C SER A 321 -7.02 -4.77 18.39
N GLY A 322 -8.13 -4.68 19.15
CA GLY A 322 -9.40 -5.26 18.75
C GLY A 322 -9.95 -4.63 17.46
N LEU A 323 -9.89 -3.29 17.35
CA LEU A 323 -10.31 -2.59 16.14
C LEU A 323 -9.37 -2.87 14.96
N ALA A 324 -8.06 -2.94 15.19
CA ALA A 324 -7.10 -3.25 14.13
C ALA A 324 -7.33 -4.65 13.55
N VAL A 325 -7.56 -5.65 14.40
CA VAL A 325 -7.89 -7.01 13.96
C VAL A 325 -9.24 -7.04 13.24
N LEU A 326 -10.25 -6.39 13.81
CA LEU A 326 -11.60 -6.35 13.21
C LEU A 326 -11.57 -5.69 11.82
N THR A 327 -10.96 -4.51 11.70
CA THR A 327 -10.88 -3.80 10.43
C THR A 327 -10.05 -4.58 9.41
N GLY A 328 -8.96 -5.24 9.83
CA GLY A 328 -8.16 -6.09 8.96
C GLY A 328 -8.93 -7.30 8.44
N LEU A 329 -9.75 -7.95 9.28
CA LEU A 329 -10.62 -9.05 8.85
C LEU A 329 -11.72 -8.57 7.90
N VAL A 330 -12.36 -7.43 8.21
CA VAL A 330 -13.39 -6.86 7.32
C VAL A 330 -12.78 -6.50 5.97
N MET A 331 -11.61 -5.88 5.94
CA MET A 331 -10.90 -5.58 4.70
C MET A 331 -10.61 -6.84 3.87
N LEU A 332 -10.23 -7.95 4.52
CA LEU A 332 -9.99 -9.22 3.83
C LEU A 332 -11.23 -9.69 3.07
N PHE A 333 -12.42 -9.57 3.66
CA PHE A 333 -13.67 -10.02 3.03
C PHE A 333 -14.29 -9.00 2.07
N VAL A 334 -14.01 -7.71 2.26
CA VAL A 334 -14.55 -6.62 1.43
C VAL A 334 -13.69 -6.37 0.20
N GLN A 335 -12.36 -6.46 0.37
CA GLN A 335 -11.41 -6.09 -0.67
C GLN A 335 -10.84 -7.28 -1.44
N THR A 336 -11.12 -8.51 -1.01
CA THR A 336 -10.48 -9.70 -1.60
C THR A 336 -11.43 -10.90 -1.63
N ASP A 337 -11.16 -11.85 -2.53
CA ASP A 337 -11.80 -13.17 -2.51
C ASP A 337 -11.02 -14.10 -1.57
N ALA A 338 -11.55 -14.31 -0.36
CA ALA A 338 -10.93 -15.11 0.67
C ALA A 338 -10.70 -16.59 0.24
N ILE A 339 -11.58 -17.15 -0.60
CA ILE A 339 -11.45 -18.54 -1.08
C ILE A 339 -10.29 -18.63 -2.06
N LEU A 340 -10.20 -17.69 -3.00
CA LEU A 340 -9.14 -17.62 -3.98
C LEU A 340 -7.76 -17.45 -3.33
N ILE A 341 -7.68 -16.61 -2.28
CA ILE A 341 -6.45 -16.41 -1.52
C ILE A 341 -5.97 -17.69 -0.86
N LEU A 342 -6.88 -18.48 -0.27
CA LEU A 342 -6.53 -19.74 0.38
C LEU A 342 -6.05 -20.81 -0.61
N GLN A 343 -6.47 -20.72 -1.87
CA GLN A 343 -6.10 -21.65 -2.95
C GLN A 343 -4.86 -21.19 -3.75
N SER A 344 -4.49 -19.93 -3.62
CA SER A 344 -3.39 -19.33 -4.40
C SER A 344 -2.02 -19.56 -3.74
N SER A 345 -1.01 -19.87 -4.55
CA SER A 345 0.40 -19.96 -4.17
C SER A 345 1.17 -18.64 -4.39
N MET A 346 0.47 -17.52 -4.64
CA MET A 346 1.10 -16.24 -4.89
C MET A 346 1.77 -15.63 -3.64
N THR A 347 2.79 -14.83 -3.86
CA THR A 347 3.55 -14.11 -2.79
C THR A 347 2.62 -13.33 -1.86
N TRP A 348 1.56 -12.72 -2.37
CA TRP A 348 0.57 -11.98 -1.59
C TRP A 348 -0.09 -12.86 -0.51
N SER A 349 -0.48 -14.08 -0.87
CA SER A 349 -1.11 -15.04 0.08
C SER A 349 -0.15 -15.45 1.19
N TYR A 350 1.13 -15.71 0.87
CA TYR A 350 2.15 -16.02 1.87
C TYR A 350 2.42 -14.85 2.82
N LEU A 351 2.44 -13.62 2.31
CA LEU A 351 2.57 -12.41 3.13
C LEU A 351 1.39 -12.24 4.08
N LEU A 352 0.16 -12.53 3.62
CA LEU A 352 -1.02 -12.52 4.47
C LEU A 352 -0.90 -13.55 5.59
N TYR A 353 -0.48 -14.79 5.30
CA TYR A 353 -0.29 -15.83 6.32
C TYR A 353 0.77 -15.42 7.34
N GLY A 354 1.90 -14.89 6.87
CA GLY A 354 2.97 -14.37 7.74
C GLY A 354 2.47 -13.24 8.66
N LYS A 355 1.66 -12.32 8.11
CA LYS A 355 1.03 -11.23 8.87
C LYS A 355 0.07 -11.75 9.92
N VAL A 356 -0.79 -12.73 9.58
CA VAL A 356 -1.73 -13.35 10.53
C VAL A 356 -0.97 -14.04 11.67
N VAL A 357 0.07 -14.82 11.36
CA VAL A 357 0.90 -15.50 12.37
C VAL A 357 1.57 -14.47 13.29
N ALA A 358 2.13 -13.39 12.74
CA ALA A 358 2.75 -12.33 13.53
C ALA A 358 1.73 -11.66 14.48
N VAL A 359 0.54 -11.33 14.00
CA VAL A 359 -0.53 -10.72 14.81
C VAL A 359 -1.02 -11.69 15.90
N CYS A 360 -1.21 -12.97 15.59
CA CYS A 360 -1.56 -13.99 16.60
C CYS A 360 -0.48 -14.09 17.69
N GLY A 361 0.80 -14.08 17.30
CA GLY A 361 1.93 -14.05 18.24
C GLY A 361 1.92 -12.82 19.14
N MET A 362 1.67 -11.62 18.57
CA MET A 362 1.50 -10.36 19.33
C MET A 362 0.38 -10.49 20.35
N LEU A 363 -0.81 -10.94 19.94
CA LEU A 363 -1.98 -11.07 20.80
C LEU A 363 -1.73 -12.09 21.94
N ALA A 364 -1.03 -13.19 21.66
CA ALA A 364 -0.66 -14.18 22.69
C ALA A 364 0.31 -13.59 23.74
N ILE A 365 1.32 -12.84 23.29
CA ILE A 365 2.25 -12.12 24.17
C ILE A 365 1.52 -11.07 24.99
N ALA A 366 0.69 -10.22 24.33
CA ALA A 366 -0.12 -9.18 24.96
C ALA A 366 -1.05 -9.76 26.04
N TYR A 367 -1.74 -10.88 25.73
CA TYR A 367 -2.60 -11.56 26.68
C TYR A 367 -1.83 -12.02 27.93
N ARG A 368 -0.69 -12.71 27.74
CA ARG A 368 0.16 -13.18 28.85
C ARG A 368 0.68 -12.02 29.71
N GLN A 369 1.16 -10.94 29.08
CA GLN A 369 1.64 -9.76 29.79
C GLN A 369 0.50 -9.05 30.56
N THR A 370 -0.66 -8.88 29.92
CA THR A 370 -1.84 -8.27 30.53
C THR A 370 -2.30 -9.05 31.77
N MET A 371 -2.37 -10.39 31.68
CA MET A 371 -2.75 -11.24 32.82
C MET A 371 -1.73 -11.18 33.94
N SER A 372 -0.44 -11.18 33.63
CA SER A 372 0.64 -11.03 34.62
C SER A 372 0.56 -9.65 35.31
N TRP A 373 0.39 -8.59 34.53
CA TRP A 373 0.31 -7.22 35.07
C TRP A 373 -0.96 -6.97 35.91
N ARG A 374 -2.10 -7.56 35.52
CA ARG A 374 -3.35 -7.50 36.32
C ARG A 374 -3.19 -8.22 37.67
N LYS A 375 -2.39 -9.28 37.75
CA LYS A 375 -2.08 -10.01 39.01
C LYS A 375 -1.04 -9.29 39.87
N GLY A 376 -0.60 -8.08 39.52
CA GLY A 376 0.38 -7.31 40.28
C GLY A 376 1.84 -7.64 39.95
N ASN A 377 2.10 -8.55 39.00
CA ASN A 377 3.46 -8.86 38.60
C ASN A 377 4.04 -7.78 37.68
N ASP A 378 5.34 -7.65 37.65
CA ASP A 378 6.04 -6.73 36.75
C ASP A 378 5.94 -7.19 35.29
N LEU A 379 5.84 -6.21 34.39
CA LEU A 379 5.97 -6.41 32.98
C LEU A 379 7.37 -6.89 32.60
N ARG A 380 7.48 -7.75 31.60
CA ARG A 380 8.75 -8.24 31.08
C ARG A 380 9.14 -7.48 29.83
N ALA A 381 10.14 -6.60 29.94
CA ALA A 381 10.62 -5.80 28.79
C ALA A 381 11.06 -6.67 27.59
N LYS A 382 11.55 -7.90 27.84
CA LYS A 382 11.91 -8.85 26.77
C LYS A 382 10.69 -9.24 25.93
N LEU A 383 9.55 -9.53 26.57
CA LEU A 383 8.32 -9.89 25.86
C LEU A 383 7.75 -8.70 25.10
N LEU A 384 7.83 -7.48 25.66
CA LEU A 384 7.40 -6.25 24.99
C LEU A 384 8.23 -6.00 23.72
N ARG A 385 9.55 -6.27 23.74
CA ARG A 385 10.41 -6.16 22.55
C ARG A 385 10.00 -7.17 21.47
N TRP A 386 9.70 -8.41 21.85
CA TRP A 386 9.21 -9.41 20.88
C TRP A 386 7.87 -9.03 20.27
N GLU A 387 6.94 -8.48 21.07
CA GLU A 387 5.66 -7.98 20.59
C GLU A 387 5.86 -6.86 19.56
N LEU A 388 6.80 -5.93 19.83
CA LEU A 388 7.16 -4.88 18.89
C LEU A 388 7.78 -5.42 17.59
N ILE A 389 8.70 -6.39 17.68
CA ILE A 389 9.32 -7.02 16.50
C ILE A 389 8.24 -7.66 15.62
N LEU A 390 7.33 -8.43 16.20
CA LEU A 390 6.22 -9.03 15.46
C LEU A 390 5.31 -7.97 14.83
N GLY A 391 5.07 -6.85 15.53
CA GLY A 391 4.31 -5.73 14.99
C GLY A 391 4.98 -5.07 13.78
N PHE A 392 6.30 -4.89 13.82
CA PHE A 392 7.05 -4.40 12.66
C PHE A 392 7.03 -5.38 11.50
N VAL A 393 7.12 -6.69 11.77
CA VAL A 393 6.98 -7.73 10.73
C VAL A 393 5.57 -7.67 10.11
N ALA A 394 4.52 -7.51 10.92
CA ALA A 394 3.16 -7.39 10.41
C ALA A 394 2.94 -6.11 9.57
N ILE A 395 3.56 -4.97 9.94
CA ILE A 395 3.53 -3.74 9.15
C ILE A 395 4.29 -3.95 7.83
N LEU A 396 5.49 -4.52 7.87
CA LEU A 396 6.29 -4.81 6.67
C LEU A 396 5.52 -5.70 5.70
N ALA A 397 4.93 -6.79 6.19
CA ALA A 397 4.11 -7.67 5.37
C ALA A 397 2.94 -6.92 4.72
N GLY A 398 2.23 -6.06 5.48
CA GLY A 398 1.13 -5.26 4.95
C GLY A 398 1.56 -4.25 3.88
N LEU A 399 2.72 -3.61 4.05
CA LEU A 399 3.27 -2.68 3.06
C LEU A 399 3.78 -3.41 1.81
N TRP A 400 4.38 -4.58 1.99
CA TRP A 400 4.80 -5.40 0.86
C TRP A 400 3.61 -5.94 0.07
N MET A 401 2.56 -6.41 0.76
CA MET A 401 1.29 -6.79 0.11
C MET A 401 0.72 -5.66 -0.76
N SER A 402 0.92 -4.40 -0.37
CA SER A 402 0.47 -3.25 -1.17
C SER A 402 1.30 -3.01 -2.44
N GLN A 403 2.35 -3.77 -2.69
CA GLN A 403 3.23 -3.69 -3.85
C GLN A 403 3.24 -4.99 -4.67
N THR A 404 2.51 -6.00 -4.24
CA THR A 404 2.45 -7.30 -4.92
C THR A 404 1.08 -7.52 -5.52
N ASN A 405 1.06 -8.20 -6.66
CA ASN A 405 -0.18 -8.57 -7.32
C ASN A 405 -1.00 -9.48 -6.39
N TYR A 406 -2.26 -9.16 -6.32
CA TYR A 406 -3.24 -9.87 -5.54
C TYR A 406 -3.86 -11.00 -6.39
N PRO A 407 -4.18 -12.18 -5.82
CA PRO A 407 -4.71 -13.28 -6.58
C PRO A 407 -6.10 -12.96 -7.16
N THR A 408 -6.18 -12.82 -8.48
CA THR A 408 -7.44 -12.72 -9.24
C THR A 408 -7.79 -14.06 -9.87
N ALA A 409 -9.05 -14.27 -10.22
CA ALA A 409 -9.48 -15.48 -10.90
C ALA A 409 -8.77 -15.67 -12.27
N ALA A 410 -8.40 -14.59 -12.95
CA ALA A 410 -7.64 -14.60 -14.19
C ALA A 410 -6.18 -15.04 -13.94
N ALA A 411 -5.52 -14.50 -12.93
CA ALA A 411 -4.16 -14.86 -12.56
C ALA A 411 -4.04 -16.31 -12.09
N ALA A 412 -5.03 -16.80 -11.31
CA ALA A 412 -5.07 -18.19 -10.87
C ALA A 412 -5.23 -19.18 -12.04
N LYS A 413 -5.98 -18.81 -13.08
CA LYS A 413 -6.09 -19.63 -14.30
C LYS A 413 -4.78 -19.64 -15.11
N ALA A 414 -4.11 -18.51 -15.23
CA ALA A 414 -2.83 -18.40 -15.94
C ALA A 414 -1.74 -19.26 -15.26
N GLU A 415 -1.67 -19.25 -13.94
CA GLU A 415 -0.74 -20.06 -13.15
C GLU A 415 -0.99 -21.56 -13.33
N THR A 416 -2.27 -21.98 -13.37
CA THR A 416 -2.64 -23.40 -13.61
C THR A 416 -2.24 -23.87 -15.00
N VAL A 417 -2.36 -23.02 -16.02
CA VAL A 417 -1.97 -23.32 -17.41
C VAL A 417 -0.45 -23.40 -17.54
N SER A 418 0.32 -22.52 -16.88
CA SER A 418 1.78 -22.54 -16.92
C SER A 418 2.37 -23.79 -16.26
N ILE A 419 1.77 -24.30 -15.19
CA ILE A 419 2.19 -25.55 -14.51
C ILE A 419 1.88 -26.78 -15.40
N GLN A 420 0.77 -26.77 -16.13
CA GLN A 420 0.43 -27.86 -17.06
C GLN A 420 1.33 -27.91 -18.30
N HIS A 421 1.98 -26.83 -18.70
CA HIS A 421 2.93 -26.78 -19.79
C HIS A 421 4.37 -27.12 -19.37
N GLN A 422 4.66 -27.21 -18.07
CA GLN A 422 5.97 -27.62 -17.53
C GLN A 422 6.03 -29.10 -17.12
N GLN A 423 4.92 -29.84 -17.17
CA GLN A 423 4.84 -31.31 -17.03
C GLN A 423 4.69 -32.00 -18.39
#